data_8b31a33fc110b961ed823236d77fa103
#
_entry.id   8b31a33fc110b961ed823236d77fa103
#
_cell.length_a   1.000
_cell.length_b   1.000
_cell.length_c   1.000
_cell.angle_alpha   90.00
_cell.angle_beta   90.00
_cell.angle_gamma   90.00
#
_symmetry.space_group_name_H-M   'P 1'
#
loop_
_entity.id
_entity.type
_entity.pdbx_description
1 polymer ?
#
loop_
_entity_poly.entity_id
_entity_poly.type
_entity_poly.pdbx_seq_one_letter_code
_entity_poly.pdbx_strand_id
1 'polypeptide(L)'
;GRQSNYVYGAAKGMVGLFVQGLRNRLSGKGIQIITVKPGFVDTPMTVTFEKKGLLWAQPDQIAKGIVAAVEHRRDVVYLPWFWRLIMLVILHIPERVFKNLKL
;
A
#
# COMPACT_ATOMS: atom_id res chain seq x y z
N GLY A 1 -10.32 2.01 7.86
CA GLY A 1 -11.23 2.35 6.75
C GLY A 1 -11.48 3.83 6.65
N ARG A 2 -11.80 4.31 5.48
CA ARG A 2 -12.11 5.72 5.21
C ARG A 2 -13.55 5.84 4.73
N GLN A 3 -14.24 6.92 5.14
CA GLN A 3 -15.63 7.12 4.73
C GLN A 3 -15.81 7.20 3.22
N SER A 4 -14.80 7.63 2.47
CA SER A 4 -14.88 7.77 1.01
C SER A 4 -14.88 6.43 0.27
N ASN A 5 -14.34 5.36 0.87
CA ASN A 5 -14.24 4.05 0.22
C ASN A 5 -14.07 2.90 1.20
N TYR A 6 -14.89 2.86 2.26
CA TYR A 6 -14.72 1.86 3.32
C TYR A 6 -14.94 0.42 2.84
N VAL A 7 -15.84 0.19 1.89
CA VAL A 7 -16.05 -1.15 1.31
C VAL A 7 -14.82 -1.61 0.55
N TYR A 8 -14.27 -0.76 -0.30
CA TYR A 8 -13.03 -1.03 -1.01
C TYR A 8 -11.86 -1.27 -0.04
N GLY A 9 -11.76 -0.43 1.00
CA GLY A 9 -10.74 -0.57 2.03
C GLY A 9 -10.85 -1.89 2.79
N ALA A 10 -12.07 -2.32 3.12
CA ALA A 10 -12.30 -3.61 3.78
C ALA A 10 -11.87 -4.77 2.89
N ALA A 11 -12.21 -4.75 1.60
CA ALA A 11 -11.81 -5.79 0.64
C ALA A 11 -10.29 -5.86 0.50
N LYS A 12 -9.63 -4.72 0.38
CA LYS A 12 -8.15 -4.66 0.28
C LYS A 12 -7.47 -5.10 1.58
N GLY A 13 -8.04 -4.76 2.74
CA GLY A 13 -7.53 -5.21 4.03
C GLY A 13 -7.59 -6.72 4.17
N MET A 14 -8.69 -7.34 3.71
CA MET A 14 -8.84 -8.79 3.69
C MET A 14 -7.75 -9.45 2.82
N VAL A 15 -7.49 -8.92 1.63
CA VAL A 15 -6.43 -9.42 0.76
C VAL A 15 -5.06 -9.33 1.44
N GLY A 16 -4.77 -8.22 2.12
CA GLY A 16 -3.52 -8.04 2.86
C GLY A 16 -3.31 -9.10 3.93
N LEU A 17 -4.34 -9.39 4.72
CA LEU A 17 -4.29 -10.42 5.76
C LEU A 17 -4.15 -11.82 5.17
N PHE A 18 -4.86 -12.10 4.07
CA PHE A 18 -4.75 -13.37 3.36
C PHE A 18 -3.32 -13.60 2.87
N VAL A 19 -2.72 -12.60 2.23
CA VAL A 19 -1.36 -12.68 1.71
C VAL A 19 -0.35 -12.86 2.85
N GLN A 20 -0.57 -12.19 3.99
CA GLN A 20 0.26 -12.38 5.18
C GLN A 20 0.24 -13.82 5.67
N GLY A 21 -0.94 -14.44 5.70
CA GLY A 21 -1.10 -15.85 6.06
C GLY A 21 -0.40 -16.78 5.09
N LEU A 22 -0.52 -16.53 3.79
CA LEU A 22 0.21 -17.29 2.76
C LEU A 22 1.72 -17.19 2.94
N ARG A 23 2.23 -16.00 3.22
CA ARG A 23 3.66 -15.80 3.46
C ARG A 23 4.14 -16.64 4.65
N ASN A 24 3.39 -16.61 5.72
CA ASN A 24 3.69 -17.42 6.91
C ASN A 24 3.74 -18.91 6.56
N ARG A 25 2.76 -19.40 5.82
CA ARG A 25 2.66 -20.80 5.43
C ARG A 25 3.79 -21.25 4.50
N LEU A 26 4.20 -20.39 3.56
CA LEU A 26 5.10 -20.77 2.47
C LEU A 26 6.55 -20.32 2.67
N SER A 27 6.85 -19.59 3.73
CA SER A 27 8.19 -19.02 3.97
C SER A 27 9.31 -20.05 4.03
N GLY A 28 9.03 -21.25 4.52
CA GLY A 28 10.02 -22.33 4.61
C GLY A 28 10.14 -23.18 3.35
N LYS A 29 9.41 -22.85 2.28
CA LYS A 29 9.30 -23.70 1.08
C LYS A 29 9.98 -23.10 -0.16
N GLY A 30 10.82 -22.08 0.02
CA GLY A 30 11.51 -21.41 -1.07
C GLY A 30 10.63 -20.51 -1.92
N ILE A 31 9.42 -20.20 -1.47
CA ILE A 31 8.47 -19.32 -2.18
C ILE A 31 8.47 -17.97 -1.48
N GLN A 32 8.73 -16.92 -2.25
CA GLN A 32 8.68 -15.55 -1.77
C GLN A 32 7.34 -14.92 -2.11
N ILE A 33 6.68 -14.35 -1.09
CA ILE A 33 5.43 -13.62 -1.25
C ILE A 33 5.64 -12.19 -0.77
N ILE A 34 5.45 -11.24 -1.68
CA ILE A 34 5.68 -9.82 -1.42
C ILE A 34 4.36 -9.08 -1.50
N THR A 35 4.05 -8.30 -0.45
CA THR A 35 2.94 -7.37 -0.47
C THR A 35 3.45 -6.01 -0.88
N VAL A 36 2.95 -5.48 -1.98
CA VAL A 36 3.27 -4.13 -2.46
C VAL A 36 2.11 -3.21 -2.10
N LYS A 37 2.42 -2.16 -1.37
CA LYS A 37 1.45 -1.13 -0.97
C LYS A 37 1.80 0.18 -1.68
N PRO A 38 1.25 0.43 -2.88
CA PRO A 38 1.55 1.66 -3.59
C PRO A 38 0.78 2.84 -2.99
N GLY A 39 1.40 4.01 -3.08
CA GLY A 39 0.72 5.26 -2.84
C GLY A 39 -0.01 5.73 -4.09
N PHE A 40 -0.04 7.04 -4.31
CA PHE A 40 -0.61 7.59 -5.54
C PHE A 40 0.32 7.33 -6.72
N VAL A 41 -0.22 6.67 -7.74
CA VAL A 41 0.52 6.35 -8.98
C VAL A 41 -0.21 6.96 -10.16
N ASP A 42 0.53 7.64 -11.03
CA ASP A 42 -0.03 8.24 -12.23
C ASP A 42 -0.24 7.17 -13.30
N THR A 43 -1.50 6.72 -13.41
CA THR A 43 -1.92 5.69 -14.35
C THR A 43 -3.22 6.12 -15.03
N PRO A 44 -3.66 5.43 -16.12
CA PRO A 44 -4.97 5.69 -16.71
C PRO A 44 -6.13 5.59 -15.70
N MET A 45 -6.01 4.76 -14.68
CA MET A 45 -7.03 4.62 -13.62
C MET A 45 -7.18 5.89 -12.79
N THR A 46 -6.12 6.72 -12.69
CA THR A 46 -6.12 7.95 -11.89
C THR A 46 -6.15 9.22 -12.75
N VAL A 47 -6.39 9.09 -14.05
CA VAL A 47 -6.35 10.24 -14.99
C VAL A 47 -7.36 11.33 -14.63
N THR A 48 -8.48 10.98 -14.00
CA THR A 48 -9.52 11.92 -13.59
C THR A 48 -9.21 12.65 -12.29
N PHE A 49 -8.17 12.31 -11.60
CA PHE A 49 -7.78 12.95 -10.35
C PHE A 49 -7.13 14.30 -10.65
N GLU A 50 -7.66 15.38 -10.05
CA GLU A 50 -7.26 16.74 -10.39
C GLU A 50 -5.86 17.13 -9.86
N LYS A 51 -5.45 16.56 -8.71
CA LYS A 51 -4.21 16.96 -8.04
C LYS A 51 -3.17 15.87 -8.13
N LYS A 52 -2.19 16.07 -9.02
CA LYS A 52 -1.02 15.24 -9.12
C LYS A 52 0.19 16.08 -8.75
N GLY A 53 0.80 15.79 -7.59
CA GLY A 53 1.94 16.54 -7.06
C GLY A 53 3.12 15.65 -6.73
N LEU A 54 3.97 16.11 -5.82
CA LEU A 54 5.20 15.42 -5.41
C LEU A 54 4.95 14.02 -4.82
N LEU A 55 3.76 13.78 -4.26
CA LEU A 55 3.41 12.49 -3.67
C LEU A 55 3.03 11.44 -4.72
N TRP A 56 2.86 11.85 -5.97
CA TRP A 56 2.50 10.96 -7.06
C TRP A 56 3.74 10.35 -7.70
N ALA A 57 3.72 9.04 -7.87
CA ALA A 57 4.81 8.31 -8.52
C ALA A 57 4.44 7.93 -9.94
N GLN A 58 5.44 7.79 -10.80
CA GLN A 58 5.27 7.26 -12.14
C GLN A 58 5.31 5.71 -12.09
N PRO A 59 4.60 5.03 -13.00
CA PRO A 59 4.58 3.56 -13.01
C PRO A 59 5.96 2.91 -13.10
N ASP A 60 6.91 3.51 -13.82
CA ASP A 60 8.27 2.98 -13.93
C ASP A 60 9.03 3.02 -12.61
N GLN A 61 8.80 4.03 -11.78
CA GLN A 61 9.38 4.12 -10.44
C GLN A 61 8.87 2.99 -9.55
N ILE A 62 7.57 2.71 -9.62
CA ILE A 62 6.95 1.61 -8.89
C ILE A 62 7.50 0.28 -9.37
N ALA A 63 7.62 0.09 -10.69
CA ALA A 63 8.16 -1.14 -11.26
C ALA A 63 9.60 -1.40 -10.79
N LYS A 64 10.46 -0.39 -10.80
CA LYS A 64 11.83 -0.50 -10.28
C LYS A 64 11.85 -0.87 -8.80
N GLY A 65 10.95 -0.28 -8.01
CA GLY A 65 10.81 -0.59 -6.59
C GLY A 65 10.38 -2.03 -6.36
N ILE A 66 9.50 -2.57 -7.18
CA ILE A 66 9.06 -3.97 -7.11
C ILE A 66 10.23 -4.91 -7.42
N VAL A 67 11.00 -4.63 -8.47
CA VAL A 67 12.18 -5.44 -8.83
C VAL A 67 13.20 -5.43 -7.68
N ALA A 68 13.47 -4.25 -7.11
CA ALA A 68 14.36 -4.14 -5.96
C ALA A 68 13.85 -4.92 -4.75
N ALA A 69 12.53 -4.92 -4.50
CA ALA A 69 11.93 -5.68 -3.41
C ALA A 69 12.13 -7.19 -3.60
N VAL A 70 12.01 -7.68 -4.82
CA VAL A 70 12.27 -9.10 -5.15
C VAL A 70 13.74 -9.44 -4.89
N GLU A 71 14.67 -8.60 -5.37
CA GLU A 71 16.10 -8.82 -5.20
C GLU A 71 16.55 -8.79 -3.74
N HIS A 72 15.95 -7.91 -2.93
CA HIS A 72 16.29 -7.76 -1.51
C HIS A 72 15.42 -8.62 -0.58
N ARG A 73 14.57 -9.47 -1.14
CA ARG A 73 13.69 -10.39 -0.40
C ARG A 73 12.85 -9.70 0.66
N ARG A 74 12.24 -8.57 0.27
CA ARG A 74 11.33 -7.85 1.15
C ARG A 74 10.00 -8.59 1.29
N ASP A 75 9.36 -8.47 2.44
CA ASP A 75 8.04 -9.07 2.68
C ASP A 75 6.92 -8.08 2.37
N VAL A 76 7.04 -6.86 2.85
CA VAL A 76 6.07 -5.79 2.64
C VAL A 76 6.83 -4.53 2.23
N VAL A 77 6.43 -3.91 1.14
CA VAL A 77 7.05 -2.68 0.67
C VAL A 77 6.03 -1.60 0.38
N TYR A 78 6.36 -0.38 0.75
CA TYR A 78 5.61 0.83 0.42
C TYR A 78 6.34 1.54 -0.72
N LEU A 79 5.64 1.84 -1.79
CA LEU A 79 6.22 2.50 -2.97
C LEU A 79 5.36 3.69 -3.38
N PRO A 80 5.89 4.91 -3.41
CA PRO A 80 7.25 5.27 -2.95
C PRO A 80 7.48 5.00 -1.46
N TRP A 81 8.73 4.90 -1.06
CA TRP A 81 9.10 4.49 0.31
C TRP A 81 8.50 5.37 1.42
N PHE A 82 8.31 6.65 1.15
CA PHE A 82 7.79 7.59 2.16
C PHE A 82 6.32 7.31 2.54
N TRP A 83 5.60 6.55 1.74
CA TRP A 83 4.24 6.11 2.09
C TRP A 83 4.21 5.27 3.35
N ARG A 84 5.31 4.58 3.66
CA ARG A 84 5.43 3.87 4.92
C ARG A 84 5.28 4.81 6.12
N LEU A 85 5.93 5.97 6.05
CA LEU A 85 5.85 6.98 7.11
C LEU A 85 4.45 7.61 7.18
N ILE A 86 3.86 7.92 6.05
CA ILE A 86 2.50 8.48 5.98
C ILE A 86 1.48 7.49 6.58
N MET A 87 1.55 6.22 6.19
CA MET A 87 0.64 5.21 6.71
C MET A 87 0.86 4.93 8.19
N LEU A 88 2.11 4.99 8.66
CA LEU A 88 2.41 4.83 10.07
C LEU A 88 1.69 5.91 10.89
N VAL A 89 1.75 7.16 10.44
CA VAL A 89 1.05 8.28 11.10
C VAL A 89 -0.47 8.04 11.08
N ILE A 90 -1.03 7.70 9.93
CA ILE A 90 -2.48 7.49 9.78
C ILE A 90 -2.98 6.35 10.67
N LEU A 91 -2.26 5.24 10.72
CA LEU A 91 -2.66 4.07 11.51
C LEU A 91 -2.59 4.31 13.02
N HIS A 92 -1.80 5.29 13.46
CA HIS A 92 -1.67 5.65 14.86
C HIS A 92 -2.60 6.78 15.30
N ILE A 93 -3.45 7.30 14.40
CA ILE A 93 -4.46 8.29 14.77
C ILE A 93 -5.51 7.63 15.68
N PRO A 94 -5.76 8.14 16.89
CA PRO A 94 -6.80 7.58 17.76
C PRO A 94 -8.17 7.67 17.09
N GLU A 95 -9.02 6.68 17.35
CA GLU A 95 -10.37 6.64 16.77
C GLU A 95 -11.18 7.90 17.10
N ARG A 96 -10.97 8.48 18.26
CA ARG A 96 -11.63 9.75 18.66
C ARG A 96 -11.39 10.87 17.65
N VAL A 97 -10.18 10.92 17.09
CA VAL A 97 -9.79 11.93 16.10
C VAL A 97 -10.18 11.47 14.72
N PHE A 98 -9.89 10.21 14.39
CA PHE A 98 -10.09 9.65 13.06
C PHE A 98 -11.55 9.74 12.60
N LYS A 99 -12.51 9.45 13.49
CA LYS A 99 -13.95 9.51 13.15
C LYS A 99 -14.43 10.89 12.70
N ASN A 100 -13.70 11.94 13.06
CA ASN A 100 -14.02 13.31 12.68
C ASN A 100 -13.28 13.78 11.42
N LEU A 101 -12.37 12.96 10.88
CA LEU A 101 -11.64 13.28 9.66
C LEU A 101 -12.45 12.87 8.43
N LYS A 102 -12.42 13.72 7.42
CA LYS A 102 -13.09 13.47 6.13
C LYS A 102 -12.06 12.97 5.11
N LEU A 103 -11.70 11.71 5.24
CA LEU A 103 -10.73 11.10 4.33
C LEU A 103 -11.36 10.26 3.23
#